data_6704e0b463e1df36e97b1986d1f98b5e
#
_entry.id   6704e0b463e1df36e97b1986d1f98b5e
#
_cell.length_a   1.000
_cell.length_b   1.000
_cell.length_c   1.000
_cell.angle_alpha   90.00
_cell.angle_beta   90.00
_cell.angle_gamma   90.00
#
_symmetry.space_group_name_H-M   'P 1'
#
loop_
_entity.id
_entity.type
_entity.pdbx_description
1 polymer ?
#
loop_
_entity_poly.entity_id
_entity_poly.type
_entity_poly.pdbx_seq_one_letter_code
_entity_poly.pdbx_strand_id
1 'polypeptide(L)'
;ALLDLAEKGSIDLKNWVIMETGGMKGRRKEMIRNDLHKQLMSSFNVDSIHSEYGMTELLSQAYSKGNGLFCTPPWMKIIIRDFEDPFSYKKPHLSGGINIIDLANIYSCSFIETQDIGKEVDNKEFEVLGRFDKAEVRGCNLLSF
;
A
#
# COMPACT_ATOMS: atom_id res chain seq x y z
N ALA A 1 3.65 15.04 8.53
CA ALA A 1 2.85 16.21 8.10
C ALA A 1 1.38 16.08 8.51
N LEU A 2 0.57 15.15 7.92
CA LEU A 2 -0.87 15.05 8.27
C LEU A 2 -1.09 14.78 9.77
N LEU A 3 -0.33 13.85 10.37
CA LEU A 3 -0.41 13.60 11.82
C LEU A 3 -0.03 14.82 12.64
N ASP A 4 1.00 15.56 12.24
CA ASP A 4 1.43 16.77 12.96
C ASP A 4 0.35 17.88 12.89
N LEU A 5 -0.41 17.90 11.80
CA LEU A 5 -1.56 18.78 11.65
C LEU A 5 -2.74 18.31 12.52
N ALA A 6 -3.03 17.01 12.51
CA ALA A 6 -4.08 16.40 13.32
C ALA A 6 -3.86 16.58 14.83
N GLU A 7 -2.60 16.57 15.29
CA GLU A 7 -2.24 16.79 16.69
C GLU A 7 -2.41 18.25 17.16
N LYS A 8 -2.47 19.20 16.23
CA LYS A 8 -2.69 20.63 16.57
C LYS A 8 -4.14 20.96 16.86
N GLY A 9 -5.06 20.06 16.62
CA GLY A 9 -6.48 20.20 16.87
C GLY A 9 -7.33 19.63 15.74
N SER A 10 -8.63 19.53 15.95
CA SER A 10 -9.58 19.10 14.93
C SER A 10 -9.80 20.22 13.90
N ILE A 11 -9.77 19.83 12.63
CA ILE A 11 -10.06 20.72 11.50
C ILE A 11 -11.19 20.08 10.71
N ASP A 12 -12.25 20.82 10.43
CA ASP A 12 -13.35 20.31 9.63
C ASP A 12 -13.00 20.35 8.13
N LEU A 13 -12.71 19.18 7.59
CA LEU A 13 -12.38 18.96 6.17
C LEU A 13 -13.43 18.04 5.50
N LYS A 14 -14.66 18.02 5.98
CA LYS A 14 -15.74 17.11 5.53
C LYS A 14 -15.92 17.02 4.01
N ASN A 15 -15.65 18.09 3.29
CA ASN A 15 -15.79 18.15 1.83
C ASN A 15 -14.46 17.95 1.08
N TRP A 16 -13.42 17.51 1.77
CA TRP A 16 -12.08 17.30 1.19
C TRP A 16 -11.76 15.82 1.05
N VAL A 17 -10.99 15.48 0.02
CA VAL A 17 -10.34 14.18 -0.10
C VAL A 17 -8.99 14.27 0.58
N ILE A 18 -8.80 13.50 1.64
CA ILE A 18 -7.52 13.36 2.33
C ILE A 18 -6.86 12.08 1.82
N MET A 19 -5.63 12.23 1.32
CA MET A 19 -4.85 11.12 0.78
C MET A 19 -3.49 11.01 1.45
N GLU A 20 -3.14 9.82 1.92
CA GLU A 20 -1.79 9.50 2.36
C GLU A 20 -1.03 8.71 1.28
N THR A 21 0.26 8.94 1.18
CA THR A 21 1.14 8.30 0.18
C THR A 21 2.09 7.28 0.81
N GLY A 22 1.75 6.79 1.99
CA GLY A 22 2.48 5.75 2.72
C GLY A 22 3.74 6.22 3.44
N GLY A 23 4.15 5.37 4.37
CA GLY A 23 5.44 5.38 5.05
C GLY A 23 5.77 6.60 5.93
N MET A 24 6.09 6.36 7.20
CA MET A 24 6.55 7.44 8.09
C MET A 24 8.03 7.79 7.91
N LYS A 25 8.73 7.08 7.01
CA LYS A 25 10.14 7.31 6.61
C LYS A 25 11.07 7.62 7.80
N GLY A 26 10.96 6.85 8.89
CA GLY A 26 11.79 7.00 10.10
C GLY A 26 11.55 8.25 10.95
N ARG A 27 10.59 9.11 10.60
CA ARG A 27 10.30 10.33 11.37
C ARG A 27 9.48 10.08 12.63
N ARG A 28 8.77 8.96 12.72
CA ARG A 28 7.95 8.51 13.86
C ARG A 28 7.91 7.00 13.95
N LYS A 29 7.51 6.46 15.10
CA LYS A 29 7.16 5.05 15.24
C LYS A 29 6.04 4.73 14.25
N GLU A 30 6.23 3.68 13.46
CA GLU A 30 5.23 3.27 12.49
C GLU A 30 3.93 2.87 13.18
N MET A 31 2.86 3.44 12.69
CA MET A 31 1.50 3.08 13.06
C MET A 31 0.94 2.09 12.03
N ILE A 32 0.08 1.20 12.49
CA ILE A 32 -0.74 0.37 11.61
C ILE A 32 -1.66 1.30 10.81
N ARG A 33 -1.81 1.07 9.51
CA ARG A 33 -2.61 1.93 8.62
C ARG A 33 -4.01 2.21 9.17
N ASN A 34 -4.69 1.20 9.70
CA ASN A 34 -6.02 1.35 10.26
C ASN A 34 -6.09 2.36 11.41
N ASP A 35 -5.09 2.37 12.29
CA ASP A 35 -5.04 3.30 13.42
C ASP A 35 -4.71 4.72 12.94
N LEU A 36 -3.80 4.84 11.98
CA LEU A 36 -3.52 6.11 11.30
C LEU A 36 -4.79 6.70 10.67
N HIS A 37 -5.52 5.89 9.90
CA HIS A 37 -6.75 6.34 9.24
C HIS A 37 -7.82 6.76 10.25
N LYS A 38 -8.05 5.98 11.32
CA LYS A 38 -9.01 6.35 12.38
C LYS A 38 -8.66 7.69 13.02
N GLN A 39 -7.39 7.90 13.33
CA GLN A 39 -6.93 9.17 13.92
C GLN A 39 -7.14 10.34 12.96
N LEU A 40 -6.78 10.19 11.69
CA LEU A 40 -6.95 11.25 10.67
C LEU A 40 -8.42 11.53 10.39
N MET A 41 -9.27 10.49 10.28
CA MET A 41 -10.72 10.65 10.09
C MET A 41 -11.35 11.45 11.24
N SER A 42 -10.99 11.10 12.48
CA SER A 42 -11.51 11.82 13.65
C SER A 42 -11.04 13.27 13.71
N SER A 43 -9.75 13.52 13.38
CA SER A 43 -9.16 14.88 13.47
C SER A 43 -9.63 15.80 12.34
N PHE A 44 -9.95 15.26 11.18
CA PHE A 44 -10.32 16.04 9.99
C PHE A 44 -11.81 15.98 9.66
N ASN A 45 -12.61 15.27 10.45
CA ASN A 45 -14.06 15.11 10.24
C ASN A 45 -14.38 14.60 8.83
N VAL A 46 -13.67 13.55 8.36
CA VAL A 46 -13.88 12.91 7.06
C VAL A 46 -14.26 11.45 7.24
N ASP A 47 -15.04 10.92 6.28
CA ASP A 47 -15.57 9.55 6.36
C ASP A 47 -14.53 8.49 5.94
N SER A 48 -13.51 8.88 5.17
CA SER A 48 -12.47 7.97 4.71
C SER A 48 -11.15 8.71 4.47
N ILE A 49 -10.04 7.96 4.57
CA ILE A 49 -8.71 8.40 4.15
C ILE A 49 -8.33 7.58 2.94
N HIS A 50 -8.02 8.25 1.85
CA HIS A 50 -7.52 7.63 0.64
C HIS A 50 -6.03 7.32 0.78
N SER A 51 -5.54 6.37 0.01
CA SER A 51 -4.13 6.02 -0.03
C SER A 51 -3.64 5.90 -1.47
N GLU A 52 -2.39 6.25 -1.69
CA GLU A 52 -1.68 6.04 -2.94
C GLU A 52 -0.59 4.98 -2.75
N TYR A 53 -0.49 4.04 -3.68
CA TYR A 53 0.62 3.11 -3.80
C TYR A 53 1.36 3.40 -5.10
N GLY A 54 2.61 3.80 -4.97
CA GLY A 54 3.52 4.10 -6.06
C GLY A 54 4.95 4.18 -5.58
N MET A 55 5.87 4.29 -6.53
CA MET A 55 7.30 4.43 -6.28
C MET A 55 7.95 5.19 -7.45
N THR A 56 9.19 5.65 -7.27
CA THR A 56 9.92 6.40 -8.31
C THR A 56 10.10 5.60 -9.60
N GLU A 57 10.15 4.28 -9.50
CA GLU A 57 10.34 3.33 -10.59
C GLU A 57 9.08 3.13 -11.46
N LEU A 58 7.92 3.60 -11.00
CA LEU A 58 6.65 3.48 -11.72
C LEU A 58 6.23 4.83 -12.34
N LEU A 59 5.57 4.78 -13.48
CA LEU A 59 4.83 5.93 -14.04
C LEU A 59 3.35 5.90 -13.68
N SER A 60 2.84 4.75 -13.22
CA SER A 60 1.47 4.60 -12.76
C SER A 60 1.39 4.47 -11.24
N GLN A 61 0.25 4.80 -10.67
CA GLN A 61 -0.06 4.62 -9.26
C GLN A 61 -1.34 3.80 -9.09
N ALA A 62 -1.42 3.05 -7.99
CA ALA A 62 -2.66 2.44 -7.55
C ALA A 62 -3.26 3.24 -6.39
N TYR A 63 -4.58 3.32 -6.34
CA TYR A 63 -5.28 4.14 -5.37
C TYR A 63 -6.27 3.31 -4.55
N SER A 64 -6.33 3.62 -3.25
CA SER A 64 -7.33 3.11 -2.33
C SER A 64 -8.27 4.24 -1.89
N LYS A 65 -9.57 3.98 -1.96
CA LYS A 65 -10.60 4.91 -1.45
C LYS A 65 -10.87 4.71 0.05
N GLY A 66 -10.16 3.79 0.68
CA GLY A 66 -10.29 3.40 2.08
C GLY A 66 -10.05 1.90 2.24
N ASN A 67 -10.06 1.42 3.48
CA ASN A 67 -9.92 0.00 3.86
C ASN A 67 -8.63 -0.70 3.39
N GLY A 68 -7.65 0.03 2.87
CA GLY A 68 -6.36 -0.51 2.41
C GLY A 68 -6.43 -1.35 1.13
N LEU A 69 -7.56 -1.36 0.42
CA LEU A 69 -7.72 -2.01 -0.88
C LEU A 69 -7.33 -1.04 -1.99
N PHE A 70 -6.32 -1.41 -2.76
CA PHE A 70 -5.79 -0.62 -3.87
C PHE A 70 -6.30 -1.15 -5.20
N CYS A 71 -6.73 -0.24 -6.08
CA CYS A 71 -7.10 -0.53 -7.45
C CYS A 71 -6.04 0.00 -8.41
N THR A 72 -5.68 -0.81 -9.40
CA THR A 72 -4.74 -0.40 -10.46
C THR A 72 -5.46 0.24 -11.63
N PRO A 73 -4.80 1.15 -12.39
CA PRO A 73 -5.29 1.57 -13.69
C PRO A 73 -5.25 0.39 -14.69
N PRO A 74 -5.98 0.46 -15.83
CA PRO A 74 -6.10 -0.67 -16.77
C PRO A 74 -4.79 -1.16 -17.40
N TRP A 75 -3.77 -0.31 -17.45
CA TRP A 75 -2.46 -0.61 -18.02
C TRP A 75 -1.42 -1.03 -16.96
N MET A 76 -1.82 -1.15 -15.70
CA MET A 76 -0.98 -1.65 -14.61
C MET A 76 -1.58 -2.94 -14.05
N LYS A 77 -0.73 -3.94 -13.80
CA LYS A 77 -1.12 -5.21 -13.20
C LYS A 77 -0.21 -5.56 -12.04
N ILE A 78 -0.80 -6.05 -10.97
CA ILE A 78 -0.11 -6.64 -9.82
C ILE A 78 -0.13 -8.17 -9.99
N ILE A 79 0.99 -8.80 -9.68
CA ILE A 79 1.15 -10.25 -9.63
C ILE A 79 1.81 -10.57 -8.29
N ILE A 80 1.26 -11.53 -7.57
CA ILE A 80 1.83 -11.96 -6.30
C ILE A 80 2.71 -13.19 -6.53
N ARG A 81 4.03 -13.02 -6.36
CA ARG A 81 5.00 -14.11 -6.49
C ARG A 81 5.14 -14.89 -5.20
N ASP A 82 5.54 -16.14 -5.31
CA ASP A 82 5.96 -16.93 -4.15
C ASP A 82 7.24 -16.34 -3.53
N PHE A 83 7.40 -16.49 -2.21
CA PHE A 83 8.60 -16.03 -1.51
C PHE A 83 9.83 -16.91 -1.77
N GLU A 84 9.61 -18.21 -1.92
CA GLU A 84 10.65 -19.21 -2.06
C GLU A 84 10.97 -19.53 -3.53
N ASP A 85 9.96 -19.36 -4.41
CA ASP A 85 10.11 -19.60 -5.85
C ASP A 85 9.61 -18.38 -6.65
N PRO A 86 10.52 -17.51 -7.14
CA PRO A 86 10.14 -16.29 -7.86
C PRO A 86 9.46 -16.56 -9.21
N PHE A 87 9.51 -17.79 -9.73
CA PHE A 87 8.82 -18.21 -10.96
C PHE A 87 7.40 -18.72 -10.71
N SER A 88 7.03 -18.92 -9.46
CA SER A 88 5.69 -19.35 -9.06
C SER A 88 4.86 -18.18 -8.54
N TYR A 89 3.56 -18.21 -8.84
CA TYR A 89 2.62 -17.17 -8.43
C TYR A 89 1.62 -17.70 -7.40
N LYS A 90 1.28 -16.84 -6.46
CA LYS A 90 0.25 -17.14 -5.46
C LYS A 90 -1.15 -17.02 -6.04
N LYS A 91 -2.05 -17.85 -5.56
CA LYS A 91 -3.50 -17.69 -5.82
C LYS A 91 -4.03 -16.47 -5.06
N PRO A 92 -5.16 -15.89 -5.50
CA PRO A 92 -5.83 -14.82 -4.75
C PRO A 92 -5.98 -15.16 -3.26
N HIS A 93 -5.95 -14.15 -2.43
CA HIS A 93 -5.99 -14.18 -0.97
C HIS A 93 -4.74 -14.75 -0.26
N LEU A 94 -3.76 -15.28 -0.98
CA LEU A 94 -2.48 -15.68 -0.40
C LEU A 94 -1.46 -14.54 -0.50
N SER A 95 -0.69 -14.33 0.56
CA SER A 95 0.35 -13.31 0.60
C SER A 95 1.63 -13.76 -0.11
N GLY A 96 2.31 -12.81 -0.72
CA GLY A 96 3.58 -13.01 -1.41
C GLY A 96 4.25 -11.69 -1.75
N GLY A 97 5.33 -11.75 -2.50
CA GLY A 97 6.01 -10.56 -3.01
C GLY A 97 5.23 -9.91 -4.15
N ILE A 98 5.18 -8.60 -4.16
CA ILE A 98 4.50 -7.85 -5.22
C ILE A 98 5.43 -7.71 -6.43
N ASN A 99 4.99 -8.20 -7.58
CA ASN A 99 5.54 -7.87 -8.90
C ASN A 99 4.56 -6.95 -9.62
N ILE A 100 5.10 -5.99 -10.37
CA ILE A 100 4.30 -4.98 -11.08
C ILE A 100 4.61 -5.03 -12.57
N ILE A 101 3.55 -5.04 -13.37
CA ILE A 101 3.62 -4.74 -14.80
C ILE A 101 2.99 -3.36 -14.98
N ASP A 102 3.77 -2.38 -15.44
CA ASP A 102 3.33 -1.03 -15.74
C ASP A 102 3.60 -0.69 -17.21
N LEU A 103 2.58 -0.79 -18.05
CA LEU A 103 2.70 -0.54 -19.48
C LEU A 103 2.84 0.95 -19.82
N ALA A 104 2.59 1.87 -18.90
CA ALA A 104 2.95 3.27 -19.07
C ALA A 104 4.47 3.47 -19.09
N ASN A 105 5.22 2.52 -18.53
CA ASN A 105 6.68 2.57 -18.35
C ASN A 105 7.47 1.82 -19.43
N ILE A 106 6.94 1.72 -20.65
CA ILE A 106 7.53 0.90 -21.73
C ILE A 106 8.89 1.41 -22.22
N TYR A 107 9.18 2.70 -22.06
CA TYR A 107 10.43 3.30 -22.49
C TYR A 107 11.55 3.20 -21.44
N SER A 108 11.25 2.67 -20.28
CA SER A 108 12.19 2.44 -19.18
C SER A 108 12.15 0.97 -18.76
N CYS A 109 11.33 0.62 -17.77
CA CYS A 109 11.18 -0.75 -17.30
C CYS A 109 9.72 -1.04 -16.94
N SER A 110 9.05 -1.85 -17.76
CA SER A 110 7.64 -2.20 -17.53
C SER A 110 7.44 -3.29 -16.47
N PHE A 111 8.49 -4.05 -16.13
CA PHE A 111 8.39 -5.22 -15.25
C PHE A 111 9.27 -4.99 -14.03
N ILE A 112 8.66 -4.89 -12.87
CA ILE A 112 9.36 -4.54 -11.64
C ILE A 112 9.06 -5.59 -10.58
N GLU A 113 10.11 -6.17 -10.03
CA GLU A 113 10.06 -6.93 -8.79
C GLU A 113 10.29 -5.99 -7.62
N THR A 114 9.32 -5.92 -6.70
CA THR A 114 9.43 -5.05 -5.52
C THR A 114 9.83 -5.84 -4.28
N GLN A 115 10.23 -5.11 -3.24
CA GLN A 115 10.39 -5.67 -1.90
C GLN A 115 9.11 -5.56 -1.06
N ASP A 116 8.00 -5.17 -1.66
CA ASP A 116 6.73 -5.06 -0.97
C ASP A 116 6.04 -6.43 -0.90
N ILE A 117 5.36 -6.66 0.21
CA ILE A 117 4.54 -7.84 0.47
C ILE A 117 3.09 -7.44 0.28
N GLY A 118 2.33 -8.25 -0.44
CA GLY A 118 0.92 -8.02 -0.65
C GLY A 118 0.14 -9.28 -0.92
N LYS A 119 -1.13 -9.13 -1.16
CA LYS A 119 -2.03 -10.18 -1.63
C LYS A 119 -3.06 -9.61 -2.59
N GLU A 120 -3.41 -10.36 -3.60
CA GLU A 120 -4.56 -10.08 -4.46
C GLU A 120 -5.84 -10.46 -3.73
N VAL A 121 -6.82 -9.56 -3.71
CA VAL A 121 -8.13 -9.81 -3.08
C VAL A 121 -9.15 -10.15 -4.16
N ASP A 122 -9.14 -9.39 -5.25
CA ASP A 122 -9.96 -9.61 -6.43
C ASP A 122 -9.16 -9.24 -7.68
N ASN A 123 -9.67 -9.55 -8.88
CA ASN A 123 -8.99 -9.35 -10.17
C ASN A 123 -8.42 -7.94 -10.42
N LYS A 124 -8.77 -6.95 -9.59
CA LYS A 124 -8.31 -5.55 -9.71
C LYS A 124 -7.92 -4.93 -8.37
N GLU A 125 -8.10 -5.65 -7.28
CA GLU A 125 -7.86 -5.13 -5.95
C GLU A 125 -6.79 -5.93 -5.23
N PHE A 126 -5.89 -5.24 -4.55
CA PHE A 126 -4.83 -5.84 -3.77
C PHE A 126 -4.59 -5.07 -2.47
N GLU A 127 -4.02 -5.73 -1.51
CA GLU A 127 -3.55 -5.14 -0.25
C GLU A 127 -2.02 -5.10 -0.24
N VAL A 128 -1.47 -4.01 0.32
CA VAL A 128 -0.05 -3.90 0.66
C VAL A 128 0.10 -4.15 2.15
N LEU A 129 0.79 -5.23 2.50
CA LEU A 129 0.93 -5.72 3.88
C LEU A 129 2.19 -5.22 4.58
N GLY A 130 3.22 -4.85 3.81
CA GLY A 130 4.48 -4.36 4.35
C GLY A 130 5.65 -4.53 3.38
N ARG A 131 6.88 -4.60 3.92
CA ARG A 131 8.11 -4.82 3.15
C ARG A 131 8.92 -5.96 3.75
N PHE A 132 9.73 -6.64 2.94
CA PHE A 132 10.60 -7.74 3.36
C PHE A 132 11.61 -7.30 4.42
N ASP A 133 12.24 -6.14 4.25
CA ASP A 133 13.23 -5.58 5.17
C ASP A 133 12.69 -5.36 6.59
N LYS A 134 11.38 -5.16 6.71
CA LYS A 134 10.69 -4.99 7.99
C LYS A 134 10.11 -6.30 8.55
N ALA A 135 9.85 -7.28 7.69
CA ALA A 135 9.35 -8.59 8.10
C ALA A 135 10.45 -9.39 8.83
N GLU A 136 11.71 -9.30 8.39
CA GLU A 136 12.85 -9.95 9.04
C GLU A 136 13.05 -9.48 10.49
N VAL A 137 12.79 -8.21 10.78
CA VAL A 137 12.93 -7.62 12.13
C VAL A 137 11.80 -8.07 13.07
N ARG A 138 10.65 -8.52 12.54
CA ARG A 138 9.48 -8.92 13.34
C ARG A 138 9.37 -10.42 13.61
N GLY A 139 10.37 -11.21 13.18
CA GLY A 139 10.42 -12.66 13.41
C GLY A 139 9.38 -13.45 12.60
N CYS A 140 9.67 -14.71 12.37
CA CYS A 140 8.98 -15.66 11.50
C CYS A 140 7.49 -15.94 11.79
N ASN A 141 6.79 -15.14 12.55
CA ASN A 141 5.38 -15.35 12.89
C ASN A 141 4.37 -14.99 11.77
N LEU A 142 4.85 -14.51 10.61
CA LEU A 142 4.00 -14.25 9.44
C LEU A 142 3.98 -15.43 8.44
N LEU A 143 4.74 -16.50 8.72
CA LEU A 143 4.84 -17.69 7.86
C LEU A 143 3.98 -18.88 8.31
N SER A 144 3.16 -18.70 9.34
CA SER A 144 2.22 -19.75 9.76
C SER A 144 0.80 -19.27 9.50
N PHE A 145 0.28 -19.58 8.28
CA PHE A 145 -1.11 -20.00 8.02
C PHE A 145 -1.30 -20.25 6.53
#